data_473b8636c3f6ec79bfb161de7e959f14
#
_entry.id   473b8636c3f6ec79bfb161de7e959f14
#
_cell.length_a   1.000
_cell.length_b   1.000
_cell.length_c   1.000
_cell.angle_alpha   90.00
_cell.angle_beta   90.00
_cell.angle_gamma   90.00
#
_symmetry.space_group_name_H-M   'P 1'
#
loop_
_entity.id
_entity.type
_entity.pdbx_description
1 polymer ?
#
loop_
_entity_poly.entity_id
_entity_poly.type
_entity_poly.pdbx_seq_one_letter_code
_entity_poly.pdbx_strand_id
1 'polypeptide(L)'
;MNIINLGILAHIDAGKTSVTENLLFACGATEKRGSVDKGDTITDSMDIEKRRGITIRASTTSIVWNGVKCNIIDTPGHMDFIAEVERTFKMLDGAVLILSAKEGIQAQTKLLFKTLQKLQIPTIIFINKIDRAGVNLERLYLDIKTNLSQDVLFMQTVVDGVVYPICTSTDIRAEHKEFVCNHDDDILELYLADKEILPADYWNAIIALVAKAKAYPVLHGSAMCNIGINELLDAIISFIFPPASVPNRLSAYLYKIEHAPKGHKRSFLKIIDGSLRLRTVIKVNDSEKFIKIKNLKTIYQGKEINVDEVVANDIAIIEDIEELRIGDYLGVKPCLIQGLSHQHPALKSSVRPDKPEERSKLISALNVLFIEDPSLSFSINSYSDELEISLYGLTQKEIIQTLLEERFSVKTHFDEIKTIYKERPKKKVNKIIHIEVPPNPYWASIGLTLEPLPIGSGVQIESEISFGYLNHSFQNAVFEGIRMSCQSGLHGWEVTDLKVTFTYALYYSPISTPADFRQLSPYVFRLALQQSGVDILEPMLYFELQIPQVASSKAITDLQKMMSEIKGISCNKEWCLIEGKVPLNTSKDYASEVSSYTKGLGIF
;
A
#
# COMPACT_ATOMS: atom_id res chain seq x y z
N MET A 1 2.69 30.12 -1.53
CA MET A 1 1.47 29.37 -1.17
C MET A 1 1.91 28.07 -0.57
N ASN A 2 1.49 27.75 0.65
CA ASN A 2 1.80 26.46 1.26
C ASN A 2 0.99 25.38 0.54
N ILE A 3 1.61 24.19 0.37
CA ILE A 3 0.98 23.05 -0.32
C ILE A 3 1.08 21.84 0.60
N ILE A 4 -0.06 21.19 0.85
CA ILE A 4 -0.19 20.02 1.71
C ILE A 4 -0.71 18.84 0.88
N ASN A 5 -0.20 17.65 1.09
CA ASN A 5 -0.70 16.41 0.49
C ASN A 5 -1.43 15.59 1.55
N LEU A 6 -2.74 15.54 1.45
CA LEU A 6 -3.64 14.96 2.44
C LEU A 6 -4.20 13.63 1.96
N GLY A 7 -4.01 12.58 2.73
CA GLY A 7 -4.70 11.30 2.52
C GLY A 7 -6.08 11.26 3.16
N ILE A 8 -7.11 10.84 2.43
CA ILE A 8 -8.40 10.54 3.03
C ILE A 8 -8.58 9.03 3.08
N LEU A 9 -8.68 8.50 4.29
CA LEU A 9 -8.69 7.09 4.62
C LEU A 9 -9.96 6.72 5.37
N ALA A 10 -10.54 5.58 5.05
CA ALA A 10 -11.74 5.10 5.72
C ALA A 10 -11.92 3.59 5.50
N HIS A 11 -12.68 2.95 6.38
CA HIS A 11 -13.26 1.65 6.06
C HIS A 11 -14.42 1.81 5.04
N ILE A 12 -14.83 0.68 4.46
CA ILE A 12 -15.94 0.65 3.50
C ILE A 12 -17.19 1.26 4.17
N ASP A 13 -17.95 2.05 3.42
CA ASP A 13 -19.19 2.73 3.85
C ASP A 13 -19.04 3.79 4.97
N ALA A 14 -17.84 4.14 5.44
CA ALA A 14 -17.70 5.24 6.40
C ALA A 14 -18.07 6.63 5.85
N GLY A 15 -18.28 6.73 4.53
CA GLY A 15 -18.65 7.96 3.84
C GLY A 15 -17.45 8.79 3.34
N LYS A 16 -16.35 8.11 3.01
CA LYS A 16 -15.12 8.72 2.47
C LYS A 16 -15.42 9.66 1.29
N THR A 17 -15.97 9.13 0.21
CA THR A 17 -16.32 9.89 -1.00
C THR A 17 -17.24 11.06 -0.68
N SER A 18 -18.24 10.87 0.20
CA SER A 18 -19.16 11.95 0.60
C SER A 18 -18.45 13.07 1.35
N VAL A 19 -17.47 12.77 2.22
CA VAL A 19 -16.65 13.80 2.90
C VAL A 19 -15.81 14.54 1.88
N THR A 20 -15.11 13.83 0.99
CA THR A 20 -14.26 14.43 -0.06
C THR A 20 -15.05 15.37 -0.98
N GLU A 21 -16.23 14.95 -1.44
CA GLU A 21 -17.11 15.78 -2.28
C GLU A 21 -17.59 17.04 -1.54
N ASN A 22 -17.82 16.94 -0.21
CA ASN A 22 -18.17 18.13 0.58
C ASN A 22 -16.99 19.08 0.78
N LEU A 23 -15.77 18.57 0.97
CA LEU A 23 -14.58 19.41 1.03
C LEU A 23 -14.38 20.17 -0.29
N LEU A 24 -14.56 19.49 -1.44
CA LEU A 24 -14.49 20.12 -2.77
C LEU A 24 -15.56 21.21 -2.94
N PHE A 25 -16.77 20.94 -2.52
CA PHE A 25 -17.89 21.89 -2.62
C PHE A 25 -17.68 23.10 -1.70
N ALA A 26 -17.30 22.90 -0.45
CA ALA A 26 -17.04 23.97 0.52
C ALA A 26 -15.93 24.93 0.06
N CYS A 27 -14.93 24.42 -0.65
CA CYS A 27 -13.82 25.23 -1.21
C CYS A 27 -14.14 25.82 -2.59
N GLY A 28 -15.37 25.62 -3.13
CA GLY A 28 -15.76 26.11 -4.45
C GLY A 28 -15.03 25.45 -5.63
N ALA A 29 -14.41 24.29 -5.41
CA ALA A 29 -13.78 23.51 -6.48
C ALA A 29 -14.83 22.85 -7.40
N THR A 30 -16.06 22.73 -6.93
CA THR A 30 -17.21 22.20 -7.69
C THR A 30 -18.43 23.11 -7.55
N GLU A 31 -19.23 23.21 -8.61
CA GLU A 31 -20.49 24.01 -8.59
C GLU A 31 -21.63 23.27 -7.92
N LYS A 32 -21.56 21.93 -7.90
CA LYS A 32 -22.56 21.06 -7.31
C LYS A 32 -21.88 20.02 -6.45
N ARG A 33 -22.57 19.61 -5.39
CA ARG A 33 -22.14 18.52 -4.54
C ARG A 33 -22.40 17.19 -5.26
N GLY A 34 -21.36 16.39 -5.48
CA GLY A 34 -21.46 15.03 -5.99
C GLY A 34 -22.16 14.10 -4.99
N SER A 35 -22.86 13.09 -5.49
CA SER A 35 -23.54 12.08 -4.68
C SER A 35 -23.18 10.69 -5.17
N VAL A 36 -22.74 9.84 -4.25
CA VAL A 36 -22.42 8.43 -4.54
C VAL A 36 -23.67 7.71 -5.10
N ASP A 37 -24.84 7.97 -4.51
CA ASP A 37 -26.10 7.34 -4.93
C ASP A 37 -26.54 7.73 -6.36
N LYS A 38 -26.12 8.91 -6.82
CA LYS A 38 -26.41 9.39 -8.18
C LYS A 38 -25.30 9.08 -9.18
N GLY A 39 -24.14 8.62 -8.70
CA GLY A 39 -22.98 8.32 -9.55
C GLY A 39 -22.36 9.54 -10.24
N ASP A 40 -22.55 10.76 -9.69
CA ASP A 40 -22.05 12.02 -10.22
C ASP A 40 -20.85 12.59 -9.41
N THR A 41 -20.16 11.71 -8.69
CA THR A 41 -18.94 12.05 -7.92
C THR A 41 -17.76 12.35 -8.84
N ILE A 42 -16.91 13.31 -8.43
CA ILE A 42 -15.69 13.69 -9.16
C ILE A 42 -14.54 12.75 -8.82
N THR A 43 -14.50 12.28 -7.57
CA THR A 43 -13.41 11.45 -7.07
C THR A 43 -13.44 10.03 -7.61
N ASP A 44 -14.61 9.46 -7.86
CA ASP A 44 -14.74 8.14 -8.48
C ASP A 44 -14.71 8.28 -10.01
N SER A 45 -13.55 8.06 -10.60
CA SER A 45 -13.31 8.31 -12.03
C SER A 45 -13.78 7.19 -12.96
N MET A 46 -13.91 5.96 -12.44
CA MET A 46 -14.31 4.79 -13.22
C MET A 46 -15.78 4.44 -13.03
N ASP A 47 -16.46 4.02 -14.11
CA ASP A 47 -17.85 3.60 -14.04
C ASP A 47 -18.08 2.40 -13.11
N ILE A 48 -17.08 1.54 -12.98
CA ILE A 48 -17.11 0.40 -12.05
C ILE A 48 -17.05 0.85 -10.58
N GLU A 49 -16.30 1.91 -10.25
CA GLU A 49 -16.29 2.53 -8.91
C GLU A 49 -17.67 3.07 -8.55
N LYS A 50 -18.27 3.83 -9.46
CA LYS A 50 -19.60 4.42 -9.29
C LYS A 50 -20.69 3.37 -9.11
N ARG A 51 -20.64 2.29 -9.89
CA ARG A 51 -21.64 1.21 -9.80
C ARG A 51 -21.52 0.36 -8.54
N ARG A 52 -20.30 0.16 -8.05
CA ARG A 52 -20.03 -0.66 -6.85
C ARG A 52 -19.98 0.16 -5.57
N GLY A 53 -19.91 1.49 -5.66
CA GLY A 53 -19.76 2.39 -4.52
C GLY A 53 -18.43 2.23 -3.76
N ILE A 54 -17.38 1.72 -4.42
CA ILE A 54 -16.05 1.51 -3.83
C ILE A 54 -14.99 2.20 -4.66
N THR A 55 -14.05 2.88 -4.02
CA THR A 55 -12.87 3.43 -4.67
C THR A 55 -11.87 2.30 -4.92
N ILE A 56 -11.44 2.14 -6.17
CA ILE A 56 -10.50 1.10 -6.62
C ILE A 56 -9.09 1.66 -6.76
N ARG A 57 -8.99 2.88 -7.32
CA ARG A 57 -7.70 3.57 -7.56
C ARG A 57 -7.63 4.86 -6.78
N ALA A 58 -6.44 5.17 -6.30
CA ALA A 58 -6.22 6.47 -5.67
C ALA A 58 -6.52 7.59 -6.68
N SER A 59 -7.43 8.48 -6.33
CA SER A 59 -7.70 9.69 -7.10
C SER A 59 -6.99 10.88 -6.46
N THR A 60 -6.57 11.83 -7.29
CA THR A 60 -5.89 13.05 -6.81
C THR A 60 -6.67 14.25 -7.30
N THR A 61 -7.06 15.09 -6.37
CA THR A 61 -7.71 16.38 -6.64
C THR A 61 -7.07 17.47 -5.77
N SER A 62 -7.47 18.73 -5.92
CA SER A 62 -6.95 19.80 -5.06
C SER A 62 -8.01 20.81 -4.72
N ILE A 63 -7.88 21.37 -3.51
CA ILE A 63 -8.67 22.47 -2.99
C ILE A 63 -7.76 23.61 -2.53
N VAL A 64 -8.32 24.79 -2.36
CA VAL A 64 -7.64 25.92 -1.74
C VAL A 64 -8.51 26.45 -0.61
N TRP A 65 -7.95 26.47 0.60
CA TRP A 65 -8.61 26.98 1.80
C TRP A 65 -7.69 27.94 2.54
N ASN A 66 -8.17 29.14 2.86
CA ASN A 66 -7.42 30.19 3.57
C ASN A 66 -5.98 30.41 3.00
N GLY A 67 -5.81 30.34 1.67
CA GLY A 67 -4.52 30.58 1.02
C GLY A 67 -3.56 29.37 1.01
N VAL A 68 -3.98 28.21 1.55
CA VAL A 68 -3.24 26.95 1.51
C VAL A 68 -3.84 26.05 0.44
N LYS A 69 -3.00 25.52 -0.45
CA LYS A 69 -3.39 24.48 -1.41
C LYS A 69 -3.31 23.11 -0.74
N CYS A 70 -4.38 22.35 -0.78
CA CYS A 70 -4.40 20.99 -0.28
C CYS A 70 -4.67 20.02 -1.45
N ASN A 71 -3.68 19.20 -1.78
CA ASN A 71 -3.85 18.09 -2.69
C ASN A 71 -4.49 16.94 -1.91
N ILE A 72 -5.69 16.55 -2.26
CA ILE A 72 -6.43 15.44 -1.65
C ILE A 72 -6.12 14.19 -2.45
N ILE A 73 -5.58 13.19 -1.77
CA ILE A 73 -5.31 11.86 -2.30
C ILE A 73 -6.34 10.92 -1.69
N ASP A 74 -7.36 10.62 -2.48
CA ASP A 74 -8.43 9.71 -2.09
C ASP A 74 -7.99 8.26 -2.34
N THR A 75 -7.90 7.44 -1.29
CA THR A 75 -7.33 6.09 -1.35
C THR A 75 -8.41 5.02 -1.37
N PRO A 76 -8.16 3.84 -1.98
CA PRO A 76 -9.07 2.71 -1.89
C PRO A 76 -9.37 2.32 -0.45
N GLY A 77 -10.65 1.99 -0.18
CA GLY A 77 -11.09 1.52 1.12
C GLY A 77 -11.11 -0.02 1.27
N HIS A 78 -10.82 -0.80 0.25
CA HIS A 78 -10.91 -2.26 0.29
C HIS A 78 -9.52 -2.91 0.45
N MET A 79 -9.43 -3.98 1.25
CA MET A 79 -8.17 -4.65 1.56
C MET A 79 -7.46 -5.24 0.33
N ASP A 80 -8.19 -5.65 -0.70
CA ASP A 80 -7.61 -6.17 -1.95
C ASP A 80 -6.76 -5.12 -2.69
N PHE A 81 -6.87 -3.83 -2.32
CA PHE A 81 -6.12 -2.71 -2.89
C PHE A 81 -5.08 -2.12 -1.92
N ILE A 82 -4.69 -2.86 -0.90
CA ILE A 82 -3.76 -2.38 0.12
C ILE A 82 -2.43 -1.87 -0.46
N ALA A 83 -1.94 -2.49 -1.53
CA ALA A 83 -0.72 -2.07 -2.21
C ALA A 83 -0.82 -0.66 -2.82
N GLU A 84 -2.01 -0.26 -3.29
CA GLU A 84 -2.30 1.10 -3.75
C GLU A 84 -2.25 2.09 -2.57
N VAL A 85 -2.87 1.70 -1.44
CA VAL A 85 -2.86 2.50 -0.20
C VAL A 85 -1.44 2.69 0.32
N GLU A 86 -0.63 1.63 0.38
CA GLU A 86 0.77 1.71 0.82
C GLU A 86 1.63 2.64 -0.05
N ARG A 87 1.41 2.65 -1.37
CA ARG A 87 2.11 3.56 -2.28
C ARG A 87 1.76 5.02 -2.01
N THR A 88 0.49 5.29 -1.70
CA THR A 88 0.03 6.65 -1.42
C THR A 88 0.56 7.18 -0.09
N PHE A 89 0.76 6.34 0.93
CA PHE A 89 1.31 6.79 2.22
C PHE A 89 2.65 7.51 2.10
N LYS A 90 3.50 7.11 1.15
CA LYS A 90 4.80 7.77 0.89
C LYS A 90 4.67 9.21 0.41
N MET A 91 3.46 9.61 0.02
CA MET A 91 3.16 10.90 -0.56
C MET A 91 2.52 11.87 0.42
N LEU A 92 2.01 11.34 1.56
CA LEU A 92 1.20 12.11 2.48
C LEU A 92 2.04 12.98 3.40
N ASP A 93 1.58 14.19 3.64
CA ASP A 93 2.07 15.10 4.69
C ASP A 93 1.19 14.97 5.94
N GLY A 94 -0.02 14.43 5.79
CA GLY A 94 -0.95 14.09 6.85
C GLY A 94 -2.15 13.32 6.32
N ALA A 95 -2.98 12.84 7.23
CA ALA A 95 -4.15 12.03 6.89
C ALA A 95 -5.41 12.44 7.67
N VAL A 96 -6.56 12.27 7.05
CA VAL A 96 -7.87 12.26 7.72
C VAL A 96 -8.39 10.83 7.72
N LEU A 97 -8.53 10.25 8.91
CA LEU A 97 -9.13 8.95 9.11
C LEU A 97 -10.61 9.12 9.45
N ILE A 98 -11.47 8.71 8.53
CA ILE A 98 -12.92 8.84 8.70
C ILE A 98 -13.46 7.60 9.41
N LEU A 99 -14.21 7.82 10.48
CA LEU A 99 -14.95 6.82 11.23
C LEU A 99 -16.44 7.03 11.03
N SER A 100 -17.21 5.96 10.95
CA SER A 100 -18.66 6.06 11.01
C SER A 100 -19.13 6.00 12.47
N ALA A 101 -19.90 7.02 12.90
CA ALA A 101 -20.50 7.03 14.23
C ALA A 101 -21.44 5.85 14.48
N LYS A 102 -22.02 5.27 13.39
CA LYS A 102 -22.96 4.15 13.45
C LYS A 102 -22.27 2.79 13.47
N GLU A 103 -21.29 2.58 12.56
CA GLU A 103 -20.58 1.30 12.42
C GLU A 103 -19.41 1.16 13.41
N GLY A 104 -18.93 2.27 13.98
CA GLY A 104 -17.82 2.29 14.93
C GLY A 104 -16.46 1.93 14.29
N ILE A 105 -15.58 1.37 15.10
CA ILE A 105 -14.22 0.98 14.68
C ILE A 105 -14.25 -0.41 14.07
N GLN A 106 -13.88 -0.49 12.80
CA GLN A 106 -13.75 -1.74 12.04
C GLN A 106 -12.30 -2.24 12.06
N ALA A 107 -12.09 -3.54 11.77
CA ALA A 107 -10.75 -4.13 11.68
C ALA A 107 -9.84 -3.35 10.70
N GLN A 108 -10.39 -2.95 9.56
CA GLN A 108 -9.69 -2.12 8.57
C GLN A 108 -9.27 -0.75 9.13
N THR A 109 -10.13 -0.10 9.93
CA THR A 109 -9.81 1.16 10.60
C THR A 109 -8.59 1.00 11.51
N LYS A 110 -8.54 -0.09 12.30
CA LYS A 110 -7.40 -0.40 13.17
C LYS A 110 -6.11 -0.57 12.38
N LEU A 111 -6.17 -1.31 11.27
CA LEU A 111 -5.01 -1.54 10.40
C LEU A 111 -4.49 -0.25 9.78
N LEU A 112 -5.38 0.58 9.21
CA LEU A 112 -5.01 1.89 8.64
C LEU A 112 -4.38 2.78 9.71
N PHE A 113 -4.99 2.86 10.89
CA PHE A 113 -4.47 3.69 11.98
C PHE A 113 -3.11 3.20 12.49
N LYS A 114 -2.94 1.89 12.74
CA LYS A 114 -1.65 1.29 13.10
C LYS A 114 -0.56 1.59 12.05
N THR A 115 -0.93 1.59 10.77
CA THR A 115 0.01 1.93 9.69
C THR A 115 0.40 3.41 9.72
N LEU A 116 -0.56 4.31 9.91
CA LEU A 116 -0.31 5.75 10.06
C LEU A 116 0.60 6.04 11.26
N GLN A 117 0.35 5.39 12.41
CA GLN A 117 1.20 5.50 13.61
C GLN A 117 2.63 5.01 13.34
N LYS A 118 2.77 3.82 12.74
CA LYS A 118 4.09 3.25 12.40
C LYS A 118 4.89 4.16 11.47
N LEU A 119 4.22 4.83 10.55
CA LEU A 119 4.84 5.76 9.60
C LEU A 119 4.98 7.18 10.14
N GLN A 120 4.49 7.42 11.36
CA GLN A 120 4.49 8.75 12.00
C GLN A 120 3.82 9.84 11.15
N ILE A 121 2.72 9.49 10.47
CA ILE A 121 1.95 10.42 9.65
C ILE A 121 0.96 11.18 10.56
N PRO A 122 1.01 12.52 10.62
CA PRO A 122 0.04 13.35 11.33
C PRO A 122 -1.38 12.98 10.91
N THR A 123 -2.24 12.64 11.87
CA THR A 123 -3.57 12.09 11.57
C THR A 123 -4.66 12.80 12.36
N ILE A 124 -5.68 13.27 11.63
CA ILE A 124 -6.93 13.80 12.19
C ILE A 124 -7.99 12.70 12.08
N ILE A 125 -8.71 12.43 13.15
CA ILE A 125 -9.83 11.49 13.15
C ILE A 125 -11.13 12.30 12.96
N PHE A 126 -11.93 11.92 11.95
CA PHE A 126 -13.22 12.56 11.67
C PHE A 126 -14.37 11.57 11.84
N ILE A 127 -15.18 11.78 12.88
CA ILE A 127 -16.37 10.95 13.16
C ILE A 127 -17.53 11.46 12.30
N ASN A 128 -17.83 10.73 11.23
CA ASN A 128 -18.88 11.02 10.26
C ASN A 128 -20.20 10.33 10.65
N LYS A 129 -21.30 10.77 10.04
CA LYS A 129 -22.67 10.21 10.21
C LYS A 129 -23.24 10.37 11.62
N ILE A 130 -22.92 11.46 12.32
CA ILE A 130 -23.48 11.75 13.66
C ILE A 130 -24.99 11.97 13.65
N ASP A 131 -25.58 12.23 12.47
CA ASP A 131 -27.01 12.43 12.21
C ASP A 131 -27.82 11.14 12.18
N ARG A 132 -27.19 9.97 12.18
CA ARG A 132 -27.88 8.69 12.07
C ARG A 132 -28.52 8.26 13.39
N ALA A 133 -29.74 7.71 13.28
CA ALA A 133 -30.46 7.19 14.46
C ALA A 133 -29.69 6.03 15.11
N GLY A 134 -29.66 6.01 16.45
CA GLY A 134 -29.01 4.97 17.24
C GLY A 134 -27.51 5.15 17.45
N VAL A 135 -26.94 6.31 17.10
CA VAL A 135 -25.55 6.66 17.40
C VAL A 135 -25.38 6.87 18.91
N ASN A 136 -24.33 6.22 19.47
CA ASN A 136 -23.90 6.40 20.85
C ASN A 136 -22.45 6.88 20.86
N LEU A 137 -22.25 8.20 20.95
CA LEU A 137 -20.92 8.82 20.90
C LEU A 137 -20.08 8.50 22.13
N GLU A 138 -20.66 8.41 23.32
CA GLU A 138 -19.91 8.09 24.56
C GLU A 138 -19.25 6.72 24.46
N ARG A 139 -20.00 5.71 23.98
CA ARG A 139 -19.44 4.38 23.71
C ARG A 139 -18.34 4.44 22.66
N LEU A 140 -18.55 5.18 21.57
CA LEU A 140 -17.55 5.34 20.51
C LEU A 140 -16.27 5.99 21.01
N TYR A 141 -16.36 6.98 21.91
CA TYR A 141 -15.17 7.62 22.51
C TYR A 141 -14.37 6.64 23.36
N LEU A 142 -15.03 5.79 24.13
CA LEU A 142 -14.36 4.70 24.86
C LEU A 142 -13.71 3.71 23.90
N ASP A 143 -14.42 3.32 22.84
CA ASP A 143 -13.89 2.42 21.82
C ASP A 143 -12.66 3.01 21.12
N ILE A 144 -12.67 4.31 20.78
CA ILE A 144 -11.52 5.01 20.18
C ILE A 144 -10.32 4.97 21.12
N LYS A 145 -10.51 5.34 22.40
CA LYS A 145 -9.43 5.31 23.39
C LYS A 145 -8.87 3.92 23.63
N THR A 146 -9.71 2.90 23.61
CA THR A 146 -9.31 1.50 23.89
C THR A 146 -8.69 0.82 22.68
N ASN A 147 -9.24 1.04 21.49
CA ASN A 147 -8.91 0.26 20.29
C ASN A 147 -8.00 0.99 19.28
N LEU A 148 -7.89 2.32 19.34
CA LEU A 148 -6.99 3.09 18.47
C LEU A 148 -5.84 3.69 19.28
N SER A 149 -6.09 4.68 20.13
CA SER A 149 -5.05 5.31 20.98
C SER A 149 -5.64 6.01 22.18
N GLN A 150 -4.89 6.00 23.28
CA GLN A 150 -5.17 6.85 24.45
C GLN A 150 -4.86 8.33 24.16
N ASP A 151 -4.00 8.61 23.17
CA ASP A 151 -3.49 9.95 22.84
C ASP A 151 -4.42 10.72 21.90
N VAL A 152 -5.72 10.48 22.01
CA VAL A 152 -6.75 11.18 21.24
C VAL A 152 -7.20 12.46 21.96
N LEU A 153 -7.34 13.54 21.20
CA LEU A 153 -7.82 14.84 21.66
C LEU A 153 -9.18 15.15 21.03
N PHE A 154 -10.25 15.08 21.83
CA PHE A 154 -11.58 15.49 21.36
C PHE A 154 -11.64 17.01 21.28
N MET A 155 -11.64 17.55 20.05
CA MET A 155 -11.64 19.01 19.82
C MET A 155 -13.04 19.61 19.90
N GLN A 156 -14.06 18.78 19.87
CA GLN A 156 -15.47 19.17 19.79
C GLN A 156 -16.34 18.24 20.62
N THR A 157 -17.51 18.72 21.01
CA THR A 157 -18.61 17.93 21.58
C THR A 157 -19.85 18.05 20.72
N VAL A 158 -20.74 17.07 20.81
CA VAL A 158 -22.01 17.06 20.09
C VAL A 158 -23.15 17.07 21.10
N VAL A 159 -24.02 18.08 21.01
CA VAL A 159 -25.22 18.22 21.84
C VAL A 159 -26.41 18.39 20.90
N ASP A 160 -27.40 17.53 21.01
CA ASP A 160 -28.62 17.54 20.16
C ASP A 160 -28.33 17.59 18.64
N GLY A 161 -27.26 16.90 18.18
CA GLY A 161 -26.83 16.88 16.79
C GLY A 161 -26.07 18.12 16.31
N VAL A 162 -25.82 19.08 17.20
CA VAL A 162 -25.04 20.28 16.92
C VAL A 162 -23.61 20.10 17.47
N VAL A 163 -22.63 20.47 16.67
CA VAL A 163 -21.20 20.37 17.02
C VAL A 163 -20.74 21.68 17.66
N TYR A 164 -20.12 21.58 18.84
CA TYR A 164 -19.57 22.72 19.57
C TYR A 164 -18.05 22.50 19.78
N PRO A 165 -17.22 23.52 19.54
CA PRO A 165 -15.79 23.44 19.84
C PRO A 165 -15.58 23.41 21.36
N ILE A 166 -14.63 22.58 21.82
CA ILE A 166 -14.22 22.46 23.23
C ILE A 166 -12.73 22.71 23.44
N CYS A 167 -11.97 22.79 22.35
CA CYS A 167 -10.56 23.12 22.34
C CYS A 167 -10.25 24.00 21.13
N THR A 168 -9.82 25.22 21.38
CA THR A 168 -9.45 26.20 20.35
C THR A 168 -8.15 26.90 20.76
N SER A 169 -7.56 27.69 19.85
CA SER A 169 -6.34 28.45 20.14
C SER A 169 -6.49 29.48 21.27
N THR A 170 -7.72 29.85 21.61
CA THR A 170 -8.03 30.85 22.64
C THR A 170 -8.67 30.26 23.90
N ASP A 171 -9.26 29.06 23.80
CA ASP A 171 -9.91 28.39 24.93
C ASP A 171 -9.54 26.90 24.93
N ILE A 172 -8.79 26.49 25.95
CA ILE A 172 -8.27 25.14 26.15
C ILE A 172 -8.74 24.60 27.47
N ARG A 173 -9.51 23.52 27.45
CA ARG A 173 -10.05 22.90 28.67
C ARG A 173 -8.95 22.24 29.51
N ALA A 174 -9.24 22.02 30.78
CA ALA A 174 -8.32 21.41 31.72
C ALA A 174 -7.78 20.06 31.28
N GLU A 175 -8.63 19.20 30.71
CA GLU A 175 -8.23 17.89 30.17
C GLU A 175 -7.17 17.96 29.06
N HIS A 176 -7.25 18.98 28.18
CA HIS A 176 -6.25 19.19 27.11
C HIS A 176 -4.95 19.76 27.67
N LYS A 177 -5.03 20.64 28.71
CA LYS A 177 -3.84 21.15 29.40
C LYS A 177 -3.09 20.02 30.10
N GLU A 178 -3.81 19.16 30.82
CA GLU A 178 -3.26 17.97 31.48
C GLU A 178 -2.61 17.02 30.44
N PHE A 179 -3.27 16.79 29.32
CA PHE A 179 -2.71 16.00 28.25
C PHE A 179 -1.38 16.56 27.73
N VAL A 180 -1.32 17.88 27.49
CA VAL A 180 -0.08 18.53 27.02
C VAL A 180 1.02 18.41 28.05
N CYS A 181 0.73 18.67 29.33
CA CYS A 181 1.71 18.52 30.42
C CYS A 181 2.28 17.11 30.54
N ASN A 182 1.48 16.09 30.18
CA ASN A 182 1.93 14.69 30.21
C ASN A 182 2.79 14.29 29.00
N HIS A 183 2.84 15.11 27.93
CA HIS A 183 3.52 14.77 26.67
C HIS A 183 4.57 15.79 26.23
N ASP A 184 4.67 16.93 26.91
CA ASP A 184 5.60 18.01 26.59
C ASP A 184 6.34 18.45 27.85
N ASP A 185 7.63 18.11 27.92
CA ASP A 185 8.46 18.35 29.10
C ASP A 185 8.66 19.87 29.37
N ASP A 186 8.73 20.68 28.31
CA ASP A 186 8.91 22.13 28.43
C ASP A 186 7.69 22.81 29.09
N ILE A 187 6.49 22.41 28.67
CA ILE A 187 5.23 22.87 29.24
C ILE A 187 5.08 22.34 30.68
N LEU A 188 5.46 21.09 30.93
CA LEU A 188 5.43 20.50 32.27
C LEU A 188 6.34 21.26 33.24
N GLU A 189 7.56 21.62 32.84
CA GLU A 189 8.49 22.40 33.65
C GLU A 189 7.90 23.79 34.01
N LEU A 190 7.26 24.47 33.04
CA LEU A 190 6.60 25.74 33.27
C LEU A 190 5.44 25.60 34.25
N TYR A 191 4.65 24.53 34.11
CA TYR A 191 3.51 24.24 35.00
C TYR A 191 3.98 23.95 36.44
N LEU A 192 5.02 23.13 36.61
CA LEU A 192 5.59 22.79 37.90
C LEU A 192 6.29 24.01 38.58
N ALA A 193 6.78 24.95 37.78
CA ALA A 193 7.38 26.20 38.28
C ALA A 193 6.35 27.28 38.59
N ASP A 194 5.04 26.97 38.53
CA ASP A 194 3.91 27.87 38.78
C ASP A 194 3.97 29.16 37.91
N LYS A 195 4.51 29.03 36.69
CA LYS A 195 4.57 30.11 35.71
C LYS A 195 3.27 30.21 34.93
N GLU A 196 2.90 31.42 34.55
CA GLU A 196 1.74 31.65 33.70
C GLU A 196 1.99 31.05 32.30
N ILE A 197 1.11 30.13 31.86
CA ILE A 197 1.13 29.49 30.55
C ILE A 197 -0.11 29.96 29.78
N LEU A 198 0.11 30.65 28.68
CA LEU A 198 -0.97 31.19 27.85
C LEU A 198 -1.68 30.07 27.07
N PRO A 199 -2.96 30.22 26.70
CA PRO A 199 -3.66 29.29 25.83
C PRO A 199 -2.92 29.00 24.50
N ALA A 200 -2.25 30.03 23.97
CA ALA A 200 -1.45 29.91 22.76
C ALA A 200 -0.25 28.94 22.91
N ASP A 201 0.37 28.87 24.10
CA ASP A 201 1.51 27.96 24.35
C ASP A 201 1.04 26.50 24.33
N TYR A 202 -0.08 26.21 25.02
CA TYR A 202 -0.71 24.89 24.96
C TYR A 202 -1.13 24.51 23.54
N TRP A 203 -1.70 25.47 22.77
CA TRP A 203 -2.12 25.23 21.40
C TRP A 203 -0.92 24.89 20.49
N ASN A 204 0.17 25.62 20.62
CA ASN A 204 1.41 25.34 19.88
C ASN A 204 2.00 23.98 20.24
N ALA A 205 1.94 23.59 21.52
CA ALA A 205 2.36 22.25 21.96
C ALA A 205 1.46 21.15 21.35
N ILE A 206 0.14 21.34 21.31
CA ILE A 206 -0.79 20.41 20.64
C ILE A 206 -0.41 20.26 19.16
N ILE A 207 -0.19 21.37 18.44
CA ILE A 207 0.24 21.35 17.03
C ILE A 207 1.54 20.54 16.88
N ALA A 208 2.53 20.78 17.73
CA ALA A 208 3.81 20.06 17.69
C ALA A 208 3.66 18.55 17.98
N LEU A 209 2.79 18.17 18.90
CA LEU A 209 2.48 16.77 19.21
C LEU A 209 1.77 16.08 18.04
N VAL A 210 0.80 16.74 17.39
CA VAL A 210 0.11 16.22 16.21
C VAL A 210 1.09 16.04 15.05
N ALA A 211 1.94 17.05 14.80
CA ALA A 211 2.96 16.98 13.74
C ALA A 211 3.94 15.82 13.93
N LYS A 212 4.18 15.37 15.17
CA LYS A 212 5.00 14.20 15.52
C LYS A 212 4.20 12.89 15.60
N ALA A 213 2.92 12.90 15.23
CA ALA A 213 1.98 11.78 15.39
C ALA A 213 1.91 11.22 16.83
N LYS A 214 2.05 12.08 17.84
CA LYS A 214 1.92 11.77 19.27
C LYS A 214 0.57 12.19 19.85
N ALA A 215 -0.23 12.92 19.10
CA ALA A 215 -1.60 13.31 19.46
C ALA A 215 -2.49 13.25 18.22
N TYR A 216 -3.74 12.86 18.41
CA TYR A 216 -4.72 12.64 17.33
C TYR A 216 -5.97 13.46 17.59
N PRO A 217 -6.13 14.63 16.92
CA PRO A 217 -7.35 15.43 17.02
C PRO A 217 -8.57 14.68 16.52
N VAL A 218 -9.67 14.70 17.28
CA VAL A 218 -10.95 14.08 16.93
C VAL A 218 -11.99 15.16 16.68
N LEU A 219 -12.57 15.15 15.48
CA LEU A 219 -13.63 16.05 15.05
C LEU A 219 -14.89 15.26 14.71
N HIS A 220 -16.01 15.95 14.67
CA HIS A 220 -17.33 15.36 14.43
C HIS A 220 -18.02 16.04 13.28
N GLY A 221 -18.84 15.28 12.54
CA GLY A 221 -19.66 15.87 11.51
C GLY A 221 -20.60 14.89 10.84
N SER A 222 -21.33 15.44 9.87
CA SER A 222 -22.17 14.70 8.95
C SER A 222 -21.95 15.24 7.54
N ALA A 223 -21.33 14.42 6.70
CA ALA A 223 -21.18 14.77 5.29
C ALA A 223 -22.54 14.95 4.60
N MET A 224 -23.57 14.20 4.97
CA MET A 224 -24.91 14.34 4.39
C MET A 224 -25.55 15.68 4.75
N CYS A 225 -25.38 16.15 6.00
CA CYS A 225 -25.97 17.39 6.50
C CYS A 225 -25.03 18.61 6.36
N ASN A 226 -23.82 18.44 5.82
CA ASN A 226 -22.79 19.47 5.72
C ASN A 226 -22.38 20.06 7.09
N ILE A 227 -22.35 19.20 8.13
CA ILE A 227 -21.96 19.58 9.50
C ILE A 227 -20.49 19.21 9.70
N GLY A 228 -19.68 20.11 10.30
CA GLY A 228 -18.30 19.85 10.69
C GLY A 228 -17.28 19.89 9.54
N ILE A 229 -17.69 20.26 8.32
CA ILE A 229 -16.81 20.25 7.13
C ILE A 229 -15.84 21.44 7.15
N ASN A 230 -16.30 22.64 7.49
CA ASN A 230 -15.45 23.83 7.59
C ASN A 230 -14.46 23.69 8.75
N GLU A 231 -14.91 23.16 9.88
CA GLU A 231 -14.08 22.87 11.05
C GLU A 231 -13.00 21.82 10.70
N LEU A 232 -13.32 20.84 9.88
CA LEU A 232 -12.34 19.88 9.37
C LEU A 232 -11.31 20.56 8.47
N LEU A 233 -11.73 21.46 7.56
CA LEU A 233 -10.82 22.24 6.72
C LEU A 233 -9.87 23.11 7.55
N ASP A 234 -10.39 23.80 8.57
CA ASP A 234 -9.59 24.62 9.48
C ASP A 234 -8.61 23.76 10.29
N ALA A 235 -9.02 22.58 10.74
CA ALA A 235 -8.15 21.64 11.44
C ALA A 235 -7.02 21.10 10.54
N ILE A 236 -7.32 20.79 9.27
CA ILE A 236 -6.31 20.33 8.30
C ILE A 236 -5.20 21.37 8.17
N ILE A 237 -5.53 22.64 7.95
CA ILE A 237 -4.51 23.68 7.78
C ILE A 237 -3.82 24.08 9.09
N SER A 238 -4.43 23.77 10.24
CA SER A 238 -3.87 24.08 11.57
C SER A 238 -2.91 23.01 12.08
N PHE A 239 -3.14 21.74 11.74
CA PHE A 239 -2.39 20.62 12.30
C PHE A 239 -1.47 19.92 11.32
N ILE A 240 -1.68 20.08 10.00
CA ILE A 240 -0.89 19.40 8.97
C ILE A 240 -0.01 20.41 8.25
N PHE A 241 1.29 20.15 8.26
CA PHE A 241 2.29 21.03 7.64
C PHE A 241 3.11 20.23 6.63
N PRO A 242 3.43 20.84 5.47
CA PRO A 242 4.33 20.20 4.52
C PRO A 242 5.75 20.12 5.12
N PRO A 243 6.53 19.07 4.78
CA PRO A 243 7.92 18.99 5.18
C PRO A 243 8.72 20.15 4.57
N ALA A 244 9.80 20.55 5.26
CA ALA A 244 10.72 21.54 4.73
C ALA A 244 11.38 21.01 3.46
N SER A 245 11.35 21.80 2.38
CA SER A 245 11.98 21.45 1.11
C SER A 245 13.35 22.09 0.96
N VAL A 246 14.28 21.38 0.30
CA VAL A 246 15.60 21.90 -0.06
C VAL A 246 15.51 22.62 -1.41
N PRO A 247 15.72 23.94 -1.48
CA PRO A 247 15.66 24.66 -2.76
C PRO A 247 16.82 24.24 -3.68
N ASN A 248 16.61 24.42 -5.00
CA ASN A 248 17.60 24.21 -6.07
C ASN A 248 18.10 22.78 -6.32
N ARG A 249 17.44 21.77 -5.76
CA ARG A 249 17.78 20.38 -6.02
C ARG A 249 16.51 19.58 -6.28
N LEU A 250 16.19 19.35 -7.55
CA LEU A 250 15.01 18.58 -7.91
C LEU A 250 15.08 17.17 -7.35
N SER A 251 14.04 16.81 -6.62
CA SER A 251 13.72 15.44 -6.20
C SER A 251 12.23 15.22 -6.39
N ALA A 252 11.85 14.33 -7.29
CA ALA A 252 10.45 14.03 -7.58
C ALA A 252 10.23 12.52 -7.64
N TYR A 253 9.13 12.04 -7.05
CA TYR A 253 8.77 10.62 -6.96
C TYR A 253 7.52 10.31 -7.76
N LEU A 254 7.58 9.29 -8.63
CA LEU A 254 6.46 8.84 -9.45
C LEU A 254 5.64 7.80 -8.67
N TYR A 255 4.45 8.18 -8.27
CA TYR A 255 3.59 7.33 -7.44
C TYR A 255 2.41 6.70 -8.18
N LYS A 256 2.01 7.27 -9.33
CA LYS A 256 0.83 6.81 -10.07
C LYS A 256 1.01 6.97 -11.58
N ILE A 257 0.52 6.01 -12.34
CA ILE A 257 0.40 6.06 -13.79
C ILE A 257 -1.04 5.75 -14.18
N GLU A 258 -1.57 6.49 -15.13
CA GLU A 258 -2.85 6.26 -15.78
C GLU A 258 -2.70 6.30 -17.29
N HIS A 259 -3.53 5.56 -18.00
CA HIS A 259 -3.69 5.73 -19.44
C HIS A 259 -5.08 6.33 -19.72
N ALA A 260 -5.08 7.50 -20.36
CA ALA A 260 -6.30 8.15 -20.80
C ALA A 260 -7.05 7.29 -21.84
N PRO A 261 -8.35 7.52 -22.10
CA PRO A 261 -9.15 6.73 -23.06
C PRO A 261 -8.55 6.67 -24.49
N LYS A 262 -7.72 7.64 -24.87
CA LYS A 262 -7.01 7.67 -26.15
C LYS A 262 -5.61 7.01 -26.12
N GLY A 263 -5.27 6.31 -25.02
CA GLY A 263 -4.00 5.61 -24.85
C GLY A 263 -2.82 6.46 -24.40
N HIS A 264 -3.00 7.78 -24.17
CA HIS A 264 -1.94 8.64 -23.65
C HIS A 264 -1.59 8.25 -22.21
N LYS A 265 -0.30 7.99 -21.98
CA LYS A 265 0.23 7.68 -20.65
C LYS A 265 0.42 8.93 -19.84
N ARG A 266 -0.15 8.97 -18.65
CA ARG A 266 -0.10 10.08 -17.69
C ARG A 266 0.63 9.62 -16.45
N SER A 267 1.69 10.30 -16.08
CA SER A 267 2.54 9.99 -14.93
C SER A 267 2.41 11.09 -13.89
N PHE A 268 2.04 10.71 -12.66
CA PHE A 268 1.83 11.62 -11.54
C PHE A 268 3.04 11.56 -10.60
N LEU A 269 3.66 12.72 -10.38
CA LEU A 269 4.83 12.86 -9.54
C LEU A 269 4.57 13.82 -8.38
N LYS A 270 4.97 13.46 -7.17
CA LYS A 270 5.14 14.41 -6.09
C LYS A 270 6.51 15.06 -6.23
N ILE A 271 6.55 16.38 -6.27
CA ILE A 271 7.80 17.14 -6.14
C ILE A 271 8.14 17.22 -4.66
N ILE A 272 9.25 16.60 -4.25
CA ILE A 272 9.68 16.56 -2.85
C ILE A 272 10.56 17.77 -2.57
N ASP A 273 11.56 18.02 -3.43
CA ASP A 273 12.47 19.14 -3.33
C ASP A 273 12.60 19.86 -4.66
N GLY A 274 12.91 21.15 -4.60
CA GLY A 274 13.17 21.99 -5.77
C GLY A 274 11.93 22.25 -6.62
N SER A 275 12.09 22.25 -7.95
CA SER A 275 10.99 22.45 -8.89
C SER A 275 11.22 21.70 -10.20
N LEU A 276 10.11 21.29 -10.82
CA LEU A 276 10.08 20.66 -12.14
C LEU A 276 9.64 21.70 -13.18
N ARG A 277 10.45 21.92 -14.22
CA ARG A 277 10.17 22.91 -15.25
C ARG A 277 9.92 22.29 -16.62
N LEU A 278 9.01 22.90 -17.37
CA LEU A 278 8.75 22.54 -18.75
C LEU A 278 10.03 22.65 -19.60
N ARG A 279 10.21 21.77 -20.57
CA ARG A 279 11.35 21.70 -21.52
C ARG A 279 12.71 21.35 -20.89
N THR A 280 12.79 21.03 -19.61
CA THR A 280 14.03 20.54 -18.99
C THR A 280 14.32 19.09 -19.37
N VAL A 281 15.61 18.74 -19.33
CA VAL A 281 16.08 17.36 -19.49
C VAL A 281 16.56 16.87 -18.13
N ILE A 282 16.01 15.75 -17.66
CA ILE A 282 16.19 15.28 -16.29
C ILE A 282 16.56 13.82 -16.29
N LYS A 283 17.43 13.44 -15.38
CA LYS A 283 17.87 12.05 -15.15
C LYS A 283 16.78 11.26 -14.45
N VAL A 284 16.58 10.00 -14.88
CA VAL A 284 15.66 9.05 -14.26
C VAL A 284 16.46 8.07 -13.41
N ASN A 285 16.18 8.00 -12.13
CA ASN A 285 16.88 7.15 -11.16
C ASN A 285 18.41 7.41 -11.16
N ASP A 286 19.19 6.45 -10.72
CA ASP A 286 20.67 6.46 -10.86
C ASP A 286 21.14 5.94 -12.23
N SER A 287 20.21 5.73 -13.19
CA SER A 287 20.52 5.23 -14.53
C SER A 287 21.11 6.33 -15.43
N GLU A 288 21.69 5.95 -16.58
CA GLU A 288 22.14 6.91 -17.60
C GLU A 288 21.00 7.43 -18.51
N LYS A 289 19.74 7.16 -18.15
CA LYS A 289 18.58 7.56 -18.93
C LYS A 289 18.16 9.00 -18.59
N PHE A 290 17.90 9.78 -19.62
CA PHE A 290 17.42 11.15 -19.51
C PHE A 290 16.09 11.30 -20.24
N ILE A 291 15.17 12.02 -19.66
CA ILE A 291 13.86 12.35 -20.25
C ILE A 291 13.73 13.85 -20.43
N LYS A 292 13.02 14.27 -21.48
CA LYS A 292 12.68 15.69 -21.72
C LYS A 292 11.22 15.92 -21.38
N ILE A 293 10.95 16.87 -20.50
CA ILE A 293 9.58 17.26 -20.12
C ILE A 293 8.95 18.07 -21.24
N LYS A 294 8.01 17.48 -21.98
CA LYS A 294 7.32 18.12 -23.11
C LYS A 294 6.01 18.79 -22.71
N ASN A 295 5.29 18.17 -21.78
CA ASN A 295 4.01 18.64 -21.23
C ASN A 295 4.12 18.63 -19.72
N LEU A 296 3.62 19.68 -19.07
CA LEU A 296 3.63 19.79 -17.62
C LEU A 296 2.30 20.39 -17.16
N LYS A 297 1.62 19.66 -16.28
CA LYS A 297 0.35 20.08 -15.69
C LYS A 297 0.43 19.94 -14.16
N THR A 298 -0.43 20.66 -13.47
CA THR A 298 -0.74 20.45 -12.05
C THR A 298 -2.25 20.45 -11.85
N ILE A 299 -2.70 20.04 -10.67
CA ILE A 299 -4.12 20.07 -10.30
C ILE A 299 -4.36 21.33 -9.48
N TYR A 300 -5.37 22.12 -9.85
CA TYR A 300 -5.76 23.31 -9.13
C TYR A 300 -7.29 23.42 -9.07
N GLN A 301 -7.85 23.47 -7.85
CA GLN A 301 -9.31 23.49 -7.62
C GLN A 301 -10.07 22.47 -8.45
N GLY A 302 -9.67 21.19 -8.34
CA GLY A 302 -10.30 20.08 -9.02
C GLY A 302 -10.06 19.98 -10.53
N LYS A 303 -9.29 20.92 -11.14
CA LYS A 303 -9.01 20.95 -12.58
C LYS A 303 -7.54 20.82 -12.89
N GLU A 304 -7.21 20.13 -13.96
CA GLU A 304 -5.84 20.11 -14.50
C GLU A 304 -5.55 21.38 -15.29
N ILE A 305 -4.44 22.01 -14.96
CA ILE A 305 -3.97 23.21 -15.63
C ILE A 305 -2.55 23.02 -16.17
N ASN A 306 -2.27 23.56 -17.36
CA ASN A 306 -0.92 23.59 -17.89
C ASN A 306 -0.12 24.66 -17.16
N VAL A 307 1.13 24.33 -16.82
CA VAL A 307 2.04 25.23 -16.10
C VAL A 307 3.45 25.13 -16.67
N ASP A 308 4.24 26.17 -16.48
CA ASP A 308 5.66 26.17 -16.87
C ASP A 308 6.55 25.57 -15.78
N GLU A 309 6.10 25.58 -14.53
CA GLU A 309 6.84 25.11 -13.38
C GLU A 309 5.90 24.52 -12.30
N VAL A 310 6.31 23.41 -11.68
CA VAL A 310 5.67 22.83 -10.49
C VAL A 310 6.70 22.82 -9.37
N VAL A 311 6.33 23.40 -8.22
CA VAL A 311 7.22 23.61 -7.07
C VAL A 311 7.15 22.45 -6.07
N ALA A 312 8.07 22.44 -5.10
CA ALA A 312 8.10 21.45 -4.02
C ALA A 312 6.74 21.33 -3.29
N ASN A 313 6.45 20.11 -2.83
CA ASN A 313 5.21 19.65 -2.22
C ASN A 313 4.00 19.63 -3.16
N ASP A 314 4.10 20.06 -4.42
CA ASP A 314 3.00 19.96 -5.37
C ASP A 314 3.06 18.69 -6.21
N ILE A 315 1.96 18.39 -6.90
CA ILE A 315 1.82 17.24 -7.79
C ILE A 315 1.95 17.71 -9.24
N ALA A 316 2.91 17.12 -9.93
CA ALA A 316 3.13 17.31 -11.36
C ALA A 316 2.53 16.14 -12.14
N ILE A 317 1.90 16.45 -13.28
CA ILE A 317 1.44 15.48 -14.26
C ILE A 317 2.25 15.67 -15.53
N ILE A 318 2.92 14.63 -15.99
CA ILE A 318 3.65 14.60 -17.25
C ILE A 318 3.07 13.52 -18.15
N GLU A 319 3.05 13.78 -19.46
CA GLU A 319 2.37 12.91 -20.41
C GLU A 319 3.36 12.32 -21.43
N ASP A 320 3.01 11.15 -21.96
CA ASP A 320 3.66 10.47 -23.10
C ASP A 320 5.15 10.15 -22.91
N ILE A 321 5.55 9.73 -21.71
CA ILE A 321 6.89 9.22 -21.43
C ILE A 321 6.79 7.73 -21.10
N GLU A 322 7.09 6.86 -22.09
CA GLU A 322 6.88 5.41 -22.00
C GLU A 322 7.85 4.72 -21.04
N GLU A 323 9.05 5.28 -20.87
CA GLU A 323 10.13 4.68 -20.07
C GLU A 323 9.87 4.69 -18.58
N LEU A 324 9.01 5.59 -18.10
CA LEU A 324 8.74 5.76 -16.68
C LEU A 324 7.90 4.62 -16.11
N ARG A 325 8.22 4.23 -14.88
CA ARG A 325 7.48 3.23 -14.08
C ARG A 325 7.17 3.78 -12.70
N ILE A 326 6.09 3.28 -12.08
CA ILE A 326 5.77 3.60 -10.69
C ILE A 326 6.94 3.20 -9.80
N GLY A 327 7.36 4.12 -8.92
CA GLY A 327 8.53 3.96 -8.08
C GLY A 327 9.79 4.65 -8.59
N ASP A 328 9.80 5.10 -9.85
CA ASP A 328 10.91 5.91 -10.38
C ASP A 328 10.98 7.28 -9.70
N TYR A 329 12.17 7.86 -9.72
CA TYR A 329 12.37 9.24 -9.28
C TYR A 329 13.11 10.05 -10.34
N LEU A 330 12.85 11.35 -10.36
CA LEU A 330 13.51 12.31 -11.24
C LEU A 330 14.45 13.18 -10.43
N GLY A 331 15.68 13.31 -10.90
CA GLY A 331 16.72 14.10 -10.26
C GLY A 331 17.42 13.33 -9.14
N VAL A 332 17.32 13.81 -7.90
CA VAL A 332 17.97 13.19 -6.75
C VAL A 332 17.05 12.17 -6.09
N LYS A 333 17.63 11.06 -5.62
CA LYS A 333 16.89 10.04 -4.90
C LYS A 333 16.23 10.63 -3.65
N PRO A 334 14.89 10.54 -3.53
CA PRO A 334 14.18 11.08 -2.38
C PRO A 334 14.42 10.23 -1.12
N CYS A 335 14.47 10.92 0.03
CA CYS A 335 14.37 10.24 1.32
C CYS A 335 12.88 10.02 1.61
N LEU A 336 12.34 8.89 1.16
CA LEU A 336 10.96 8.52 1.40
C LEU A 336 10.82 7.73 2.69
N ILE A 337 9.61 7.74 3.26
CA ILE A 337 9.25 6.92 4.42
C ILE A 337 9.62 5.45 4.14
N GLN A 338 10.51 4.90 4.95
CA GLN A 338 10.93 3.50 4.90
C GLN A 338 10.07 2.67 5.88
N GLY A 339 9.95 1.37 5.63
CA GLY A 339 9.30 0.44 6.58
C GLY A 339 7.93 -0.07 6.18
N LEU A 340 7.45 0.25 4.97
CA LEU A 340 6.36 -0.49 4.35
C LEU A 340 6.97 -1.74 3.72
N SER A 341 6.64 -2.91 4.26
CA SER A 341 6.91 -4.17 3.58
C SER A 341 5.86 -4.30 2.48
N HIS A 342 6.29 -4.31 1.23
CA HIS A 342 5.37 -4.62 0.14
C HIS A 342 4.77 -6.01 0.41
N GLN A 343 3.49 -6.04 0.70
CA GLN A 343 2.76 -7.30 0.75
C GLN A 343 2.72 -7.85 -0.67
N HIS A 344 3.27 -9.03 -0.88
CA HIS A 344 3.15 -9.72 -2.17
C HIS A 344 1.80 -10.43 -2.24
N PRO A 345 1.17 -10.48 -3.42
CA PRO A 345 -0.06 -11.24 -3.58
C PRO A 345 0.18 -12.72 -3.27
N ALA A 346 -0.73 -13.30 -2.51
CA ALA A 346 -0.64 -14.70 -2.06
C ALA A 346 -1.57 -15.65 -2.83
N LEU A 347 -2.33 -15.12 -3.78
CA LEU A 347 -3.30 -15.84 -4.60
C LEU A 347 -2.96 -15.70 -6.07
N LYS A 348 -3.33 -16.69 -6.87
CA LYS A 348 -3.23 -16.62 -8.33
C LYS A 348 -4.43 -17.27 -9.01
N SER A 349 -4.72 -16.84 -10.23
CA SER A 349 -5.73 -17.44 -11.08
C SER A 349 -5.24 -17.47 -12.53
N SER A 350 -5.51 -18.56 -13.25
CA SER A 350 -5.28 -18.59 -14.70
C SER A 350 -6.36 -17.79 -15.41
N VAL A 351 -5.98 -17.07 -16.45
CA VAL A 351 -6.88 -16.26 -17.28
C VAL A 351 -6.73 -16.61 -18.73
N ARG A 352 -7.86 -16.73 -19.42
CA ARG A 352 -7.91 -16.98 -20.86
C ARG A 352 -8.98 -16.10 -21.52
N PRO A 353 -8.78 -15.65 -22.75
CA PRO A 353 -9.83 -14.95 -23.48
C PRO A 353 -10.89 -15.96 -23.94
N ASP A 354 -12.14 -15.52 -24.07
CA ASP A 354 -13.22 -16.34 -24.63
C ASP A 354 -12.91 -16.78 -26.06
N LYS A 355 -12.22 -15.91 -26.83
CA LYS A 355 -11.74 -16.21 -28.18
C LYS A 355 -10.22 -16.38 -28.16
N PRO A 356 -9.68 -17.56 -28.53
CA PRO A 356 -8.23 -17.82 -28.54
C PRO A 356 -7.41 -16.81 -29.36
N GLU A 357 -7.99 -16.26 -30.42
CA GLU A 357 -7.38 -15.24 -31.29
C GLU A 357 -7.08 -13.91 -30.54
N GLU A 358 -7.79 -13.64 -29.47
CA GLU A 358 -7.64 -12.41 -28.66
C GLU A 358 -6.51 -12.52 -27.61
N ARG A 359 -5.73 -13.64 -27.59
CA ARG A 359 -4.64 -13.84 -26.61
C ARG A 359 -3.61 -12.71 -26.63
N SER A 360 -3.17 -12.27 -27.81
CA SER A 360 -2.21 -11.14 -27.92
C SER A 360 -2.79 -9.83 -27.40
N LYS A 361 -4.08 -9.60 -27.63
CA LYS A 361 -4.81 -8.44 -27.13
C LYS A 361 -4.93 -8.48 -25.60
N LEU A 362 -5.21 -9.66 -25.03
CA LEU A 362 -5.23 -9.89 -23.60
C LEU A 362 -3.87 -9.58 -22.96
N ILE A 363 -2.76 -10.08 -23.52
CA ILE A 363 -1.41 -9.82 -23.04
C ILE A 363 -1.11 -8.32 -23.08
N SER A 364 -1.48 -7.63 -24.15
CA SER A 364 -1.30 -6.17 -24.26
C SER A 364 -2.11 -5.42 -23.20
N ALA A 365 -3.36 -5.83 -22.97
CA ALA A 365 -4.22 -5.24 -21.94
C ALA A 365 -3.66 -5.46 -20.52
N LEU A 366 -3.19 -6.67 -20.22
CA LEU A 366 -2.55 -6.99 -18.93
C LEU A 366 -1.27 -6.19 -18.71
N ASN A 367 -0.45 -5.98 -19.75
CA ASN A 367 0.74 -5.13 -19.67
C ASN A 367 0.37 -3.67 -19.28
N VAL A 368 -0.69 -3.12 -19.87
CA VAL A 368 -1.16 -1.77 -19.50
C VAL A 368 -1.62 -1.74 -18.04
N LEU A 369 -2.41 -2.72 -17.61
CA LEU A 369 -2.86 -2.81 -16.22
C LEU A 369 -1.68 -2.97 -15.24
N PHE A 370 -0.66 -3.76 -15.60
CA PHE A 370 0.56 -3.92 -14.80
C PHE A 370 1.39 -2.63 -14.70
N ILE A 371 1.46 -1.82 -15.77
CA ILE A 371 2.13 -0.51 -15.72
C ILE A 371 1.39 0.44 -14.77
N GLU A 372 0.06 0.38 -14.75
CA GLU A 372 -0.79 1.19 -13.86
C GLU A 372 -0.79 0.68 -12.42
N ASP A 373 -0.66 -0.63 -12.22
CA ASP A 373 -0.57 -1.27 -10.91
C ASP A 373 0.50 -2.37 -10.89
N PRO A 374 1.74 -2.08 -10.48
CA PRO A 374 2.82 -3.06 -10.40
C PRO A 374 2.60 -4.18 -9.38
N SER A 375 1.59 -4.07 -8.51
CA SER A 375 1.21 -5.14 -7.59
C SER A 375 0.49 -6.29 -8.31
N LEU A 376 -0.10 -6.00 -9.49
CA LEU A 376 -0.64 -6.98 -10.40
C LEU A 376 0.52 -7.61 -11.18
N SER A 377 1.02 -8.74 -10.75
CA SER A 377 1.97 -9.49 -11.58
C SER A 377 1.24 -10.52 -12.42
N PHE A 378 1.67 -10.69 -13.66
CA PHE A 378 1.24 -11.83 -14.48
C PHE A 378 2.44 -12.53 -15.09
N SER A 379 2.30 -13.82 -15.31
CA SER A 379 3.32 -14.67 -15.94
C SER A 379 2.68 -15.66 -16.89
N ILE A 380 3.48 -16.15 -17.81
CA ILE A 380 3.10 -17.29 -18.65
C ILE A 380 3.69 -18.53 -18.01
N ASN A 381 2.83 -19.47 -17.64
CA ASN A 381 3.27 -20.75 -17.10
C ASN A 381 4.03 -21.53 -18.19
N SER A 382 5.30 -21.82 -17.92
CA SER A 382 6.19 -22.45 -18.89
C SER A 382 5.80 -23.91 -19.24
N TYR A 383 4.94 -24.54 -18.47
CA TYR A 383 4.48 -25.93 -18.68
C TYR A 383 3.12 -25.99 -19.36
N SER A 384 2.16 -25.17 -18.94
CA SER A 384 0.78 -25.17 -19.45
C SER A 384 0.54 -24.10 -20.52
N ASP A 385 1.47 -23.19 -20.73
CA ASP A 385 1.33 -21.98 -21.59
C ASP A 385 0.14 -21.10 -21.20
N GLU A 386 -0.36 -21.23 -19.97
CA GLU A 386 -1.45 -20.42 -19.44
C GLU A 386 -0.95 -19.07 -18.90
N LEU A 387 -1.78 -18.04 -19.05
CA LEU A 387 -1.56 -16.75 -18.40
C LEU A 387 -2.04 -16.84 -16.96
N GLU A 388 -1.15 -16.69 -15.99
CA GLU A 388 -1.44 -16.66 -14.58
C GLU A 388 -1.33 -15.23 -14.06
N ILE A 389 -2.34 -14.76 -13.30
CA ILE A 389 -2.37 -13.44 -12.66
C ILE A 389 -2.31 -13.64 -11.16
N SER A 390 -1.43 -12.90 -10.49
CA SER A 390 -1.35 -12.83 -9.03
C SER A 390 -2.37 -11.83 -8.48
N LEU A 391 -3.05 -12.18 -7.38
CA LEU A 391 -4.20 -11.47 -6.83
C LEU A 391 -4.11 -11.34 -5.31
N TYR A 392 -4.69 -10.27 -4.76
CA TYR A 392 -4.88 -10.11 -3.31
C TYR A 392 -6.21 -10.70 -2.83
N GLY A 393 -7.25 -10.75 -3.68
CA GLY A 393 -8.54 -11.27 -3.31
C GLY A 393 -9.52 -11.45 -4.47
N LEU A 394 -10.73 -11.89 -4.14
CA LEU A 394 -11.83 -12.13 -5.10
C LEU A 394 -12.33 -10.84 -5.74
N THR A 395 -12.44 -9.77 -4.96
CA THR A 395 -12.92 -8.47 -5.46
C THR A 395 -11.98 -7.92 -6.53
N GLN A 396 -10.67 -8.05 -6.34
CA GLN A 396 -9.68 -7.64 -7.32
C GLN A 396 -9.80 -8.42 -8.64
N LYS A 397 -10.02 -9.76 -8.55
CA LYS A 397 -10.27 -10.61 -9.74
C LYS A 397 -11.45 -10.11 -10.56
N GLU A 398 -12.59 -9.86 -9.91
CA GLU A 398 -13.81 -9.37 -10.57
C GLU A 398 -13.62 -8.01 -11.23
N ILE A 399 -12.86 -7.13 -10.56
CA ILE A 399 -12.55 -5.80 -11.09
C ILE A 399 -11.65 -5.89 -12.32
N ILE A 400 -10.59 -6.71 -12.28
CA ILE A 400 -9.71 -6.92 -13.44
C ILE A 400 -10.51 -7.49 -14.61
N GLN A 401 -11.40 -8.46 -14.37
CA GLN A 401 -12.26 -9.03 -15.41
C GLN A 401 -13.15 -7.96 -16.05
N THR A 402 -13.76 -7.11 -15.24
CA THR A 402 -14.60 -6.00 -15.72
C THR A 402 -13.79 -4.97 -16.51
N LEU A 403 -12.59 -4.60 -16.03
CA LEU A 403 -11.69 -3.67 -16.73
C LEU A 403 -11.24 -4.22 -18.09
N LEU A 404 -10.93 -5.51 -18.17
CA LEU A 404 -10.57 -6.17 -19.44
C LEU A 404 -11.73 -6.12 -20.44
N GLU A 405 -12.96 -6.32 -20.00
CA GLU A 405 -14.15 -6.25 -20.86
C GLU A 405 -14.49 -4.80 -21.26
N GLU A 406 -14.61 -3.89 -20.30
CA GLU A 406 -15.10 -2.53 -20.55
C GLU A 406 -14.06 -1.64 -21.24
N ARG A 407 -12.81 -1.70 -20.80
CA ARG A 407 -11.76 -0.79 -21.29
C ARG A 407 -11.04 -1.33 -22.53
N PHE A 408 -10.84 -2.66 -22.60
CA PHE A 408 -10.08 -3.29 -23.66
C PHE A 408 -10.94 -4.13 -24.61
N SER A 409 -12.23 -4.29 -24.33
CA SER A 409 -13.16 -5.12 -25.10
C SER A 409 -12.63 -6.54 -25.28
N VAL A 410 -12.10 -7.15 -24.21
CA VAL A 410 -11.63 -8.54 -24.16
C VAL A 410 -12.45 -9.26 -23.09
N LYS A 411 -13.33 -10.16 -23.52
CA LYS A 411 -14.04 -11.05 -22.61
C LYS A 411 -13.10 -12.16 -22.16
N THR A 412 -13.09 -12.41 -20.85
CA THR A 412 -12.14 -13.34 -20.25
C THR A 412 -12.82 -14.29 -19.28
N HIS A 413 -12.28 -15.50 -19.23
CA HIS A 413 -12.60 -16.49 -18.22
C HIS A 413 -11.43 -16.64 -17.26
N PHE A 414 -11.71 -16.51 -15.95
CA PHE A 414 -10.78 -16.77 -14.88
C PHE A 414 -11.10 -18.10 -14.21
N ASP A 415 -10.09 -18.92 -14.03
CA ASP A 415 -10.21 -20.17 -13.27
C ASP A 415 -10.37 -19.90 -11.75
N GLU A 416 -10.51 -20.97 -10.98
CA GLU A 416 -10.54 -20.90 -9.53
C GLU A 416 -9.25 -20.26 -8.96
N ILE A 417 -9.39 -19.50 -7.91
CA ILE A 417 -8.25 -18.88 -7.23
C ILE A 417 -7.49 -19.95 -6.46
N LYS A 418 -6.19 -20.04 -6.74
CA LYS A 418 -5.24 -20.94 -6.07
C LYS A 418 -4.29 -20.14 -5.18
N THR A 419 -3.90 -20.73 -4.06
CA THR A 419 -2.87 -20.17 -3.18
C THR A 419 -1.50 -20.30 -3.83
N ILE A 420 -0.67 -19.27 -3.74
CA ILE A 420 0.73 -19.29 -4.18
C ILE A 420 1.56 -19.89 -3.06
N TYR A 421 2.22 -21.00 -3.35
CA TYR A 421 3.20 -21.62 -2.47
C TYR A 421 4.61 -21.21 -2.87
N LYS A 422 5.58 -21.44 -1.98
CA LYS A 422 7.01 -21.28 -2.27
C LYS A 422 7.77 -22.56 -1.91
N GLU A 423 8.95 -22.74 -2.50
CA GLU A 423 9.83 -23.87 -2.23
C GLU A 423 11.07 -23.40 -1.47
N ARG A 424 11.54 -24.20 -0.51
CA ARG A 424 12.77 -23.97 0.24
C ARG A 424 13.59 -25.25 0.26
N PRO A 425 14.90 -25.23 -0.03
CA PRO A 425 15.73 -26.42 0.11
C PRO A 425 15.76 -26.92 1.55
N LYS A 426 15.72 -28.26 1.73
CA LYS A 426 15.71 -28.89 3.08
C LYS A 426 17.07 -28.92 3.74
N LYS A 427 18.13 -29.13 2.95
CA LYS A 427 19.50 -29.33 3.46
C LYS A 427 20.53 -28.74 2.53
N LYS A 428 21.71 -28.48 3.09
CA LYS A 428 22.87 -28.05 2.32
C LYS A 428 23.34 -29.15 1.36
N VAL A 429 23.56 -28.79 0.10
CA VAL A 429 23.99 -29.70 -0.96
C VAL A 429 25.01 -28.98 -1.86
N ASN A 430 26.03 -29.69 -2.26
CA ASN A 430 26.96 -29.28 -3.32
C ASN A 430 26.75 -30.14 -4.56
N LYS A 431 26.66 -29.51 -5.72
CA LYS A 431 26.51 -30.21 -7.01
C LYS A 431 27.44 -29.59 -8.03
N ILE A 432 28.23 -30.45 -8.70
CA ILE A 432 29.16 -30.05 -9.76
C ILE A 432 28.79 -30.82 -11.02
N ILE A 433 28.78 -30.13 -12.16
CA ILE A 433 28.67 -30.73 -13.49
C ILE A 433 29.90 -30.32 -14.28
N HIS A 434 30.58 -31.30 -14.80
CA HIS A 434 31.84 -31.10 -15.54
C HIS A 434 31.60 -31.00 -17.05
N ILE A 435 32.46 -30.21 -17.70
CA ILE A 435 32.57 -30.12 -19.17
C ILE A 435 32.95 -31.49 -19.74
N GLU A 436 32.49 -31.79 -20.95
CA GLU A 436 32.76 -33.05 -21.65
C GLU A 436 32.30 -34.33 -20.92
N VAL A 437 31.54 -34.19 -19.83
CA VAL A 437 30.96 -35.32 -19.10
C VAL A 437 29.44 -35.35 -19.37
N PRO A 438 28.91 -36.41 -20.05
CA PRO A 438 27.46 -36.52 -20.28
C PRO A 438 26.68 -36.46 -18.95
N PRO A 439 25.54 -35.81 -18.91
CA PRO A 439 24.76 -35.26 -20.03
C PRO A 439 25.00 -33.74 -20.30
N ASN A 440 26.17 -33.19 -19.95
CA ASN A 440 26.46 -31.77 -20.18
C ASN A 440 26.78 -31.47 -21.65
N PRO A 441 25.91 -30.75 -22.41
CA PRO A 441 26.17 -30.39 -23.78
C PRO A 441 26.95 -29.09 -23.96
N TYR A 442 27.25 -28.36 -22.82
CA TYR A 442 27.82 -27.02 -22.81
C TYR A 442 29.33 -27.04 -22.53
N TRP A 443 30.03 -26.06 -23.11
CA TRP A 443 31.46 -25.87 -22.90
C TRP A 443 31.75 -25.10 -21.57
N ALA A 444 31.17 -25.58 -20.46
CA ALA A 444 31.32 -25.03 -19.14
C ALA A 444 31.25 -26.10 -18.05
N SER A 445 32.02 -25.94 -16.96
CA SER A 445 31.77 -26.66 -15.70
C SER A 445 31.27 -25.68 -14.67
N ILE A 446 30.24 -26.08 -13.92
CA ILE A 446 29.67 -25.27 -12.83
C ILE A 446 29.49 -26.13 -11.59
N GLY A 447 29.95 -25.61 -10.44
CA GLY A 447 29.66 -26.13 -9.12
C GLY A 447 28.86 -25.14 -8.30
N LEU A 448 27.71 -25.58 -7.77
CA LEU A 448 26.84 -24.79 -6.92
C LEU A 448 26.64 -25.47 -5.57
N THR A 449 26.76 -24.70 -4.51
CA THR A 449 26.32 -25.09 -3.17
C THR A 449 25.03 -24.37 -2.84
N LEU A 450 23.99 -25.13 -2.53
CA LEU A 450 22.72 -24.62 -2.02
C LEU A 450 22.66 -24.84 -0.51
N GLU A 451 22.31 -23.80 0.23
CA GLU A 451 22.16 -23.84 1.69
C GLU A 451 20.84 -23.18 2.10
N PRO A 452 19.96 -23.87 2.89
CA PRO A 452 18.74 -23.28 3.40
C PRO A 452 19.03 -22.16 4.39
N LEU A 453 18.32 -21.05 4.26
CA LEU A 453 18.34 -19.92 5.19
C LEU A 453 17.05 -19.88 6.04
N PRO A 454 17.02 -19.11 7.14
CA PRO A 454 15.79 -18.88 7.89
C PRO A 454 14.67 -18.30 7.00
N ILE A 455 13.42 -18.60 7.34
CA ILE A 455 12.25 -18.11 6.61
C ILE A 455 12.26 -16.57 6.58
N GLY A 456 12.03 -15.98 5.40
CA GLY A 456 12.06 -14.54 5.17
C GLY A 456 13.44 -13.97 4.80
N SER A 457 14.46 -14.81 4.64
CA SER A 457 15.81 -14.37 4.23
C SER A 457 15.94 -14.08 2.73
N GLY A 458 15.01 -14.56 1.91
CA GLY A 458 15.06 -14.43 0.47
C GLY A 458 16.19 -15.24 -0.18
N VAL A 459 16.61 -14.83 -1.38
CA VAL A 459 17.65 -15.50 -2.16
C VAL A 459 18.95 -14.69 -2.08
N GLN A 460 20.01 -15.33 -1.61
CA GLN A 460 21.36 -14.78 -1.57
C GLN A 460 22.25 -15.55 -2.55
N ILE A 461 22.99 -14.83 -3.42
CA ILE A 461 23.88 -15.42 -4.42
C ILE A 461 25.27 -14.85 -4.22
N GLU A 462 26.25 -15.74 -4.02
CA GLU A 462 27.66 -15.40 -3.83
C GLU A 462 28.55 -16.24 -4.74
N SER A 463 29.79 -15.80 -4.94
CA SER A 463 30.81 -16.53 -5.67
C SER A 463 32.08 -16.66 -4.87
N GLU A 464 32.65 -17.85 -4.81
CA GLU A 464 33.98 -18.13 -4.30
C GLU A 464 35.05 -18.08 -5.44
N ILE A 465 34.60 -17.91 -6.69
CA ILE A 465 35.49 -17.87 -7.85
C ILE A 465 36.04 -16.46 -8.01
N SER A 466 37.37 -16.33 -8.05
CA SER A 466 38.01 -15.04 -8.25
C SER A 466 37.76 -14.49 -9.65
N PHE A 467 37.61 -13.17 -9.77
CA PHE A 467 37.46 -12.50 -11.07
C PHE A 467 38.70 -12.59 -11.96
N GLY A 468 39.86 -12.85 -11.38
CA GLY A 468 41.08 -13.12 -12.13
C GLY A 468 41.08 -14.49 -12.83
N TYR A 469 40.34 -15.46 -12.28
CA TYR A 469 40.17 -16.78 -12.90
C TYR A 469 39.01 -16.80 -13.89
N LEU A 470 37.81 -16.34 -13.51
CA LEU A 470 36.64 -16.28 -14.33
C LEU A 470 36.06 -14.84 -14.33
N ASN A 471 36.10 -14.20 -15.48
CA ASN A 471 35.74 -12.78 -15.56
C ASN A 471 34.25 -12.50 -15.24
N HIS A 472 33.90 -11.23 -15.04
CA HIS A 472 32.56 -10.77 -14.65
C HIS A 472 31.45 -11.24 -15.60
N SER A 473 31.69 -11.31 -16.91
CA SER A 473 30.65 -11.69 -17.89
C SER A 473 30.19 -13.13 -17.70
N PHE A 474 31.10 -14.04 -17.37
CA PHE A 474 30.77 -15.44 -17.09
C PHE A 474 30.06 -15.60 -15.74
N GLN A 475 30.57 -14.94 -14.69
CA GLN A 475 29.95 -15.01 -13.36
C GLN A 475 28.54 -14.40 -13.37
N ASN A 476 28.34 -13.27 -14.05
CA ASN A 476 27.02 -12.67 -14.21
C ASN A 476 26.06 -13.60 -14.97
N ALA A 477 26.54 -14.32 -15.99
CA ALA A 477 25.73 -15.31 -16.70
C ALA A 477 25.25 -16.45 -15.77
N VAL A 478 26.10 -16.93 -14.86
CA VAL A 478 25.71 -17.91 -13.84
C VAL A 478 24.65 -17.31 -12.88
N PHE A 479 24.85 -16.08 -12.40
CA PHE A 479 23.90 -15.44 -11.50
C PHE A 479 22.54 -15.18 -12.14
N GLU A 480 22.51 -14.80 -13.42
CA GLU A 480 21.28 -14.68 -14.19
C GLU A 480 20.56 -16.03 -14.29
N GLY A 481 21.27 -17.10 -14.64
CA GLY A 481 20.69 -18.44 -14.73
C GLY A 481 20.15 -18.94 -13.38
N ILE A 482 20.83 -18.67 -12.26
CA ILE A 482 20.34 -19.00 -10.92
C ILE A 482 19.05 -18.21 -10.61
N ARG A 483 19.03 -16.87 -10.85
CA ARG A 483 17.85 -16.06 -10.61
C ARG A 483 16.63 -16.52 -11.40
N MET A 484 16.84 -16.89 -12.66
CA MET A 484 15.78 -17.48 -13.50
C MET A 484 15.28 -18.81 -12.91
N SER A 485 16.18 -19.65 -12.42
CA SER A 485 15.84 -20.95 -11.83
C SER A 485 15.07 -20.84 -10.52
N CYS A 486 15.31 -19.78 -9.74
CA CYS A 486 14.55 -19.52 -8.51
C CYS A 486 13.09 -19.15 -8.78
N GLN A 487 12.74 -18.70 -9.99
CA GLN A 487 11.35 -18.37 -10.32
C GLN A 487 10.44 -19.61 -10.43
N SER A 488 11.00 -20.80 -10.68
CA SER A 488 10.23 -22.04 -10.83
C SER A 488 11.05 -23.24 -10.35
N GLY A 489 10.74 -23.71 -9.15
CA GLY A 489 11.39 -24.86 -8.51
C GLY A 489 10.91 -26.22 -9.03
N LEU A 490 10.98 -27.25 -8.17
CA LEU A 490 10.63 -28.62 -8.53
C LEU A 490 9.13 -28.83 -8.79
N HIS A 491 8.29 -28.10 -8.05
CA HIS A 491 6.83 -28.13 -8.16
C HIS A 491 6.28 -26.95 -8.96
N GLY A 492 7.15 -26.14 -9.58
CA GLY A 492 6.76 -24.96 -10.35
C GLY A 492 6.51 -23.70 -9.51
N TRP A 493 6.85 -23.70 -8.21
CA TRP A 493 6.75 -22.53 -7.33
C TRP A 493 8.10 -21.82 -7.17
N GLU A 494 8.05 -20.56 -6.78
CA GLU A 494 9.25 -19.76 -6.50
C GLU A 494 10.09 -20.40 -5.40
N VAL A 495 11.41 -20.54 -5.63
CA VAL A 495 12.37 -21.02 -4.63
C VAL A 495 12.91 -19.82 -3.85
N THR A 496 12.83 -19.87 -2.53
CA THR A 496 13.21 -18.78 -1.63
C THR A 496 13.97 -19.29 -0.42
N ASP A 497 14.46 -18.37 0.41
CA ASP A 497 15.14 -18.65 1.69
C ASP A 497 16.33 -19.60 1.54
N LEU A 498 17.19 -19.26 0.55
CA LEU A 498 18.40 -20.02 0.28
C LEU A 498 19.59 -19.12 -0.03
N LYS A 499 20.76 -19.63 0.31
CA LYS A 499 22.05 -19.11 -0.17
C LYS A 499 22.58 -20.04 -1.27
N VAL A 500 22.90 -19.46 -2.42
CA VAL A 500 23.55 -20.16 -3.53
C VAL A 500 24.98 -19.65 -3.65
N THR A 501 25.95 -20.54 -3.46
CA THR A 501 27.36 -20.21 -3.60
C THR A 501 27.90 -20.86 -4.86
N PHE A 502 28.49 -20.07 -5.76
CA PHE A 502 29.19 -20.54 -6.95
C PHE A 502 30.61 -20.96 -6.55
N THR A 503 30.85 -22.28 -6.42
CA THR A 503 32.04 -22.85 -5.79
C THR A 503 33.08 -23.40 -6.77
N TYR A 504 32.67 -23.74 -8.01
CA TYR A 504 33.56 -24.33 -8.99
C TYR A 504 33.23 -23.89 -10.41
N ALA A 505 34.27 -23.60 -11.19
CA ALA A 505 34.18 -23.29 -12.62
C ALA A 505 35.34 -23.90 -13.39
N LEU A 506 35.08 -24.35 -14.62
CA LEU A 506 36.10 -24.68 -15.62
C LEU A 506 35.59 -24.21 -16.99
N TYR A 507 36.51 -23.65 -17.77
CA TYR A 507 36.20 -23.17 -19.12
C TYR A 507 37.40 -23.40 -20.06
N TYR A 508 37.18 -23.47 -21.35
CA TYR A 508 38.20 -23.58 -22.38
C TYR A 508 38.22 -22.32 -23.26
N SER A 509 39.33 -21.59 -23.20
CA SER A 509 39.54 -20.45 -24.09
C SER A 509 40.06 -20.91 -25.47
N PRO A 510 39.49 -20.42 -26.60
CA PRO A 510 38.42 -19.40 -26.74
C PRO A 510 37.03 -20.02 -26.91
N ILE A 511 36.79 -21.30 -26.65
CA ILE A 511 35.57 -22.03 -26.98
C ILE A 511 34.40 -21.66 -26.07
N SER A 512 34.63 -21.59 -24.76
CA SER A 512 33.57 -21.33 -23.79
C SER A 512 33.05 -19.88 -23.90
N THR A 513 31.73 -19.74 -23.82
CA THR A 513 31.04 -18.45 -23.88
C THR A 513 30.20 -18.20 -22.63
N PRO A 514 29.85 -16.94 -22.29
CA PRO A 514 28.90 -16.67 -21.21
C PRO A 514 27.56 -17.37 -21.38
N ALA A 515 27.13 -17.66 -22.63
CA ALA A 515 25.91 -18.39 -22.91
C ALA A 515 25.94 -19.82 -22.38
N ASP A 516 27.09 -20.50 -22.47
CA ASP A 516 27.26 -21.86 -21.94
C ASP A 516 27.02 -21.88 -20.43
N PHE A 517 27.56 -20.91 -19.71
CA PHE A 517 27.37 -20.76 -18.27
C PHE A 517 25.91 -20.41 -17.92
N ARG A 518 25.27 -19.52 -18.70
CA ARG A 518 23.87 -19.13 -18.46
C ARG A 518 22.91 -20.30 -18.65
N GLN A 519 23.18 -21.18 -19.61
CA GLN A 519 22.32 -22.33 -19.92
C GLN A 519 22.58 -23.54 -19.02
N LEU A 520 23.83 -23.73 -18.57
CA LEU A 520 24.19 -24.83 -17.67
C LEU A 520 23.72 -24.58 -16.23
N SER A 521 23.79 -23.33 -15.74
CA SER A 521 23.48 -23.01 -14.35
C SER A 521 22.06 -23.40 -13.89
N PRO A 522 20.98 -23.24 -14.67
CA PRO A 522 19.65 -23.75 -14.34
C PRO A 522 19.62 -25.28 -14.16
N TYR A 523 20.34 -25.99 -14.98
CA TYR A 523 20.40 -27.45 -14.91
C TYR A 523 21.11 -27.92 -13.63
N VAL A 524 22.27 -27.32 -13.30
CA VAL A 524 23.00 -27.63 -12.06
C VAL A 524 22.16 -27.28 -10.83
N PHE A 525 21.51 -26.11 -10.84
CA PHE A 525 20.64 -25.66 -9.75
C PHE A 525 19.48 -26.65 -9.52
N ARG A 526 18.80 -27.07 -10.58
CA ARG A 526 17.67 -28.02 -10.48
C ARG A 526 18.10 -29.37 -9.93
N LEU A 527 19.26 -29.90 -10.35
CA LEU A 527 19.81 -31.15 -9.81
C LEU A 527 20.20 -31.02 -8.33
N ALA A 528 20.81 -29.89 -7.95
CA ALA A 528 21.12 -29.59 -6.55
C ALA A 528 19.84 -29.50 -5.70
N LEU A 529 18.82 -28.86 -6.21
CA LEU A 529 17.53 -28.73 -5.54
C LEU A 529 16.83 -30.09 -5.38
N GLN A 530 16.87 -30.96 -6.40
CA GLN A 530 16.37 -32.35 -6.33
C GLN A 530 17.11 -33.15 -5.25
N GLN A 531 18.43 -33.01 -5.18
CA GLN A 531 19.25 -33.70 -4.18
C GLN A 531 19.02 -33.17 -2.76
N SER A 532 18.75 -31.87 -2.62
CA SER A 532 18.39 -31.25 -1.35
C SER A 532 17.00 -31.73 -0.86
N GLY A 533 16.08 -31.95 -1.78
CA GLY A 533 14.66 -31.96 -1.52
C GLY A 533 14.16 -30.56 -1.15
N VAL A 534 12.86 -30.35 -1.16
CA VAL A 534 12.26 -29.05 -0.86
C VAL A 534 11.16 -29.16 0.22
N ASP A 535 11.07 -28.16 1.07
CA ASP A 535 9.90 -27.87 1.89
C ASP A 535 8.99 -26.93 1.13
N ILE A 536 7.70 -27.17 1.21
CA ILE A 536 6.67 -26.31 0.63
C ILE A 536 6.24 -25.32 1.69
N LEU A 537 6.36 -24.03 1.40
CA LEU A 537 5.94 -22.94 2.27
C LEU A 537 4.59 -22.42 1.81
N GLU A 538 3.67 -22.24 2.74
CA GLU A 538 2.37 -21.64 2.52
C GLU A 538 2.29 -20.23 3.10
N PRO A 539 1.48 -19.32 2.52
CA PRO A 539 1.30 -17.98 3.05
C PRO A 539 0.48 -18.02 4.34
N MET A 540 1.00 -17.34 5.37
CA MET A 540 0.34 -17.17 6.67
C MET A 540 -0.19 -15.75 6.80
N LEU A 541 -1.44 -15.61 7.25
CA LEU A 541 -2.06 -14.33 7.56
C LEU A 541 -2.05 -14.08 9.07
N TYR A 542 -1.85 -12.84 9.47
CA TYR A 542 -2.19 -12.39 10.81
C TYR A 542 -3.70 -12.21 10.90
N PHE A 543 -4.31 -12.68 11.98
CA PHE A 543 -5.71 -12.48 12.25
C PHE A 543 -5.96 -11.89 13.63
N GLU A 544 -7.02 -11.09 13.73
CA GLU A 544 -7.65 -10.64 14.96
C GLU A 544 -9.11 -11.11 14.89
N LEU A 545 -9.51 -12.00 15.78
CA LEU A 545 -10.87 -12.53 15.87
C LEU A 545 -11.56 -11.96 17.10
N GLN A 546 -12.54 -11.09 16.90
CA GLN A 546 -13.36 -10.54 17.97
C GLN A 546 -14.75 -11.22 17.96
N ILE A 547 -15.11 -11.90 19.04
CA ILE A 547 -16.34 -12.68 19.16
C ILE A 547 -16.96 -12.53 20.55
N PRO A 548 -18.28 -12.75 20.70
CA PRO A 548 -18.90 -12.91 22.02
C PRO A 548 -18.24 -14.05 22.80
N GLN A 549 -18.04 -13.86 24.11
CA GLN A 549 -17.35 -14.83 24.97
C GLN A 549 -17.95 -16.26 24.89
N VAL A 550 -19.26 -16.35 24.73
CA VAL A 550 -19.96 -17.64 24.59
C VAL A 550 -19.53 -18.45 23.35
N ALA A 551 -18.98 -17.81 22.34
CA ALA A 551 -18.52 -18.43 21.10
C ALA A 551 -17.02 -18.81 21.13
N SER A 552 -16.27 -18.44 22.19
CA SER A 552 -14.81 -18.57 22.26
C SER A 552 -14.33 -20.01 22.12
N SER A 553 -14.98 -20.98 22.77
CA SER A 553 -14.59 -22.38 22.71
C SER A 553 -14.72 -22.97 21.30
N LYS A 554 -15.79 -22.60 20.56
CA LYS A 554 -15.95 -23.00 19.17
C LYS A 554 -14.88 -22.39 18.29
N ALA A 555 -14.63 -21.10 18.43
CA ALA A 555 -13.62 -20.39 17.66
C ALA A 555 -12.21 -20.96 17.86
N ILE A 556 -11.82 -21.25 19.10
CA ILE A 556 -10.52 -21.88 19.39
C ILE A 556 -10.40 -23.26 18.72
N THR A 557 -11.48 -24.06 18.78
CA THR A 557 -11.51 -25.36 18.10
C THR A 557 -11.38 -25.24 16.59
N ASP A 558 -12.07 -24.28 15.98
CA ASP A 558 -12.00 -24.04 14.53
C ASP A 558 -10.62 -23.52 14.12
N LEU A 559 -10.04 -22.59 14.88
CA LEU A 559 -8.67 -22.11 14.67
C LEU A 559 -7.62 -23.23 14.78
N GLN A 560 -7.78 -24.16 15.74
CA GLN A 560 -6.89 -25.33 15.85
C GLN A 560 -7.02 -26.27 14.64
N LYS A 561 -8.24 -26.52 14.15
CA LYS A 561 -8.46 -27.33 12.94
C LYS A 561 -7.81 -26.68 11.70
N MET A 562 -7.79 -25.35 11.63
CA MET A 562 -7.13 -24.60 10.57
C MET A 562 -5.61 -24.53 10.71
N MET A 563 -5.03 -25.21 11.72
CA MET A 563 -3.58 -25.15 12.03
C MET A 563 -3.07 -23.74 12.29
N SER A 564 -3.86 -22.92 12.97
CA SER A 564 -3.45 -21.57 13.34
C SER A 564 -2.47 -21.56 14.52
N GLU A 565 -1.60 -20.55 14.54
CA GLU A 565 -0.72 -20.21 15.65
C GLU A 565 -1.38 -19.11 16.48
N ILE A 566 -2.08 -19.47 17.58
CA ILE A 566 -2.68 -18.48 18.48
C ILE A 566 -1.58 -17.85 19.31
N LYS A 567 -1.46 -16.51 19.26
CA LYS A 567 -0.46 -15.72 19.99
C LYS A 567 -1.00 -15.13 21.27
N GLY A 568 -2.26 -14.72 21.27
CA GLY A 568 -2.90 -14.10 22.41
C GLY A 568 -4.40 -14.36 22.46
N ILE A 569 -4.92 -14.48 23.68
CA ILE A 569 -6.36 -14.56 23.95
C ILE A 569 -6.64 -13.58 25.08
N SER A 570 -7.49 -12.60 24.84
CA SER A 570 -7.95 -11.63 25.83
C SER A 570 -9.48 -11.65 25.87
N CYS A 571 -10.05 -12.08 26.97
CA CYS A 571 -11.50 -12.16 27.14
C CYS A 571 -11.95 -11.31 28.33
N ASN A 572 -13.05 -10.60 28.14
CA ASN A 572 -13.82 -9.97 29.21
C ASN A 572 -15.17 -10.68 29.37
N LYS A 573 -16.08 -10.13 30.20
CA LYS A 573 -17.38 -10.78 30.46
C LYS A 573 -18.29 -10.91 29.23
N GLU A 574 -18.08 -10.11 28.20
CA GLU A 574 -18.95 -10.02 27.02
C GLU A 574 -18.24 -10.47 25.74
N TRP A 575 -16.95 -10.15 25.58
CA TRP A 575 -16.19 -10.31 24.35
C TRP A 575 -14.89 -11.07 24.58
N CYS A 576 -14.45 -11.76 23.56
CA CYS A 576 -13.15 -12.42 23.47
C CYS A 576 -12.44 -11.97 22.21
N LEU A 577 -11.20 -11.49 22.35
CA LEU A 577 -10.28 -11.17 21.26
C LEU A 577 -9.22 -12.28 21.20
N ILE A 578 -9.07 -12.91 20.03
CA ILE A 578 -8.07 -13.94 19.77
C ILE A 578 -7.18 -13.43 18.63
N GLU A 579 -5.89 -13.43 18.87
CA GLU A 579 -4.89 -12.95 17.90
C GLU A 579 -3.91 -14.06 17.55
N GLY A 580 -3.47 -14.10 16.29
CA GLY A 580 -2.51 -15.10 15.87
C GLY A 580 -2.17 -15.06 14.39
N LYS A 581 -1.69 -16.22 13.90
CA LYS A 581 -1.44 -16.45 12.47
C LYS A 581 -2.25 -17.66 12.03
N VAL A 582 -2.74 -17.63 10.80
CA VAL A 582 -3.51 -18.71 10.19
C VAL A 582 -3.08 -18.91 8.74
N PRO A 583 -3.02 -20.18 8.24
CA PRO A 583 -2.78 -20.44 6.83
C PRO A 583 -3.88 -19.84 5.97
N LEU A 584 -3.50 -19.13 4.89
CA LEU A 584 -4.45 -18.51 3.98
C LEU A 584 -5.44 -19.50 3.40
N ASN A 585 -4.98 -20.70 3.03
CA ASN A 585 -5.82 -21.69 2.36
C ASN A 585 -6.96 -22.21 3.23
N THR A 586 -6.73 -22.39 4.54
CA THR A 586 -7.72 -22.92 5.48
C THR A 586 -8.66 -21.85 6.04
N SER A 587 -8.32 -20.57 5.92
CA SER A 587 -9.07 -19.45 6.52
C SER A 587 -9.94 -18.66 5.52
N LYS A 588 -9.95 -19.03 4.23
CA LYS A 588 -10.63 -18.26 3.15
C LYS A 588 -12.09 -17.91 3.46
N ASP A 589 -12.84 -18.86 4.00
CA ASP A 589 -14.28 -18.72 4.22
C ASP A 589 -14.62 -18.48 5.71
N TYR A 590 -13.61 -18.45 6.59
CA TYR A 590 -13.84 -18.42 8.02
C TYR A 590 -14.52 -17.13 8.52
N ALA A 591 -14.29 -16.00 7.90
CA ALA A 591 -15.01 -14.75 8.22
C ALA A 591 -16.53 -14.91 8.06
N SER A 592 -16.97 -15.61 7.00
CA SER A 592 -18.38 -15.92 6.76
C SER A 592 -18.94 -16.90 7.79
N GLU A 593 -18.16 -17.93 8.17
CA GLU A 593 -18.55 -18.89 9.21
C GLU A 593 -18.68 -18.21 10.57
N VAL A 594 -17.71 -17.33 10.94
CA VAL A 594 -17.76 -16.54 12.17
C VAL A 594 -19.02 -15.71 12.23
N SER A 595 -19.31 -14.95 11.16
CA SER A 595 -20.53 -14.16 11.05
C SER A 595 -21.79 -15.00 11.24
N SER A 596 -21.83 -16.20 10.64
CA SER A 596 -22.96 -17.13 10.74
C SER A 596 -23.23 -17.59 12.17
N TYR A 597 -22.23 -18.18 12.86
CA TYR A 597 -22.47 -18.75 14.20
C TYR A 597 -22.53 -17.70 15.32
N THR A 598 -22.02 -16.50 15.09
CA THR A 598 -22.13 -15.36 16.02
C THR A 598 -23.32 -14.44 15.71
N LYS A 599 -24.15 -14.78 14.71
CA LYS A 599 -25.31 -13.98 14.25
C LYS A 599 -24.90 -12.55 13.83
N GLY A 600 -23.76 -12.43 13.15
CA GLY A 600 -23.21 -11.15 12.68
C GLY A 600 -22.46 -10.33 13.73
N LEU A 601 -22.30 -10.84 14.95
CA LEU A 601 -21.59 -10.12 16.01
C LEU A 601 -20.07 -10.34 15.97
N GLY A 602 -19.61 -11.48 15.42
CA GLY A 602 -18.18 -11.80 15.33
C GLY A 602 -17.53 -11.18 14.09
N ILE A 603 -16.27 -10.78 14.26
CA ILE A 603 -15.43 -10.17 13.20
C ILE A 603 -14.10 -10.94 13.16
N PHE A 604 -13.75 -11.44 11.98
CA PHE A 604 -12.46 -12.12 11.71
C PHE A 604 -11.67 -11.39 10.66
#